data_58c4c6fc0906fa64ea3488a7677c7a60
#
_entry.id   58c4c6fc0906fa64ea3488a7677c7a60
#
_cell.length_a   1.000
_cell.length_b   1.000
_cell.length_c   1.000
_cell.angle_alpha   90.00
_cell.angle_beta   90.00
_cell.angle_gamma   90.00
#
_symmetry.space_group_name_H-M   'P 1'
#
loop_
_entity.id
_entity.type
_entity.pdbx_description
1 polymer ?
#
loop_
_entity_poly.entity_id
_entity_poly.type
_entity_poly.pdbx_seq_one_letter_code
_entity_poly.pdbx_strand_id
1 'polypeptide(L)' 'MIYRMRVHGQPTIFYEDEISVKADSPEEAAEMAKEAYREILDERFGWTDVDTINTEVLKCQ' A
#
# COMPACT_ATOMS: atom_id res chain seq x y z
N MET A 1 -10.42 -9.94 9.27
CA MET A 1 -9.68 -8.96 10.09
C MET A 1 -9.41 -7.72 9.27
N ILE A 2 -9.33 -6.59 9.92
CA ILE A 2 -9.02 -5.33 9.25
C ILE A 2 -7.61 -4.92 9.62
N TYR A 3 -6.79 -4.73 8.60
CA TYR A 3 -5.39 -4.32 8.75
C TYR A 3 -5.24 -2.89 8.31
N ARG A 4 -4.60 -2.09 9.17
CA ARG A 4 -4.20 -0.75 8.78
C ARG A 4 -2.75 -0.81 8.32
N MET A 5 -2.53 -0.45 7.07
CA MET A 5 -1.25 -0.61 6.40
C MET A 5 -0.67 0.74 6.03
N ARG A 6 0.61 0.93 6.30
CA ARG A 6 1.35 2.06 5.75
C ARG A 6 2.03 1.60 4.48
N VAL A 7 1.88 2.36 3.40
CA VAL A 7 2.47 2.03 2.11
C VAL A 7 3.30 3.20 1.59
N HIS A 8 4.45 2.90 1.02
CA HIS A 8 5.29 3.88 0.36
C HIS A 8 6.09 3.19 -0.73
N GLY A 9 6.47 3.97 -1.73
CA GLY A 9 7.21 3.43 -2.86
C GLY A 9 8.70 3.70 -2.77
N GLN A 10 9.45 3.06 -3.65
CA GLN A 10 10.88 3.23 -3.77
C GLN A 10 11.28 3.31 -5.25
N PRO A 11 12.41 3.89 -5.62
CA PRO A 11 13.50 4.36 -4.75
C PRO A 11 13.22 5.65 -4.00
N THR A 12 12.48 6.59 -4.58
CA THR A 12 12.21 7.84 -3.88
C THR A 12 10.85 8.34 -4.29
N ILE A 13 9.86 8.05 -3.48
CA ILE A 13 8.52 8.57 -3.67
C ILE A 13 8.14 9.29 -2.39
N PHE A 14 7.70 10.52 -2.55
CA PHE A 14 7.35 11.35 -1.40
C PHE A 14 5.94 11.10 -0.89
N TYR A 15 5.19 10.29 -1.62
CA TYR A 15 3.83 10.00 -1.24
C TYR A 15 3.78 8.73 -0.38
N GLU A 16 3.26 8.88 0.81
CA GLU A 16 3.05 7.79 1.74
C GLU A 16 1.60 7.83 2.17
N ASP A 17 0.95 6.68 2.25
CA ASP A 17 -0.45 6.64 2.62
C ASP A 17 -0.71 5.52 3.63
N GLU A 18 -1.80 5.65 4.35
CA GLU A 18 -2.29 4.62 5.24
C GLU A 18 -3.58 4.08 4.66
N ILE A 19 -3.61 2.79 4.43
CA ILE A 19 -4.72 2.12 3.77
C ILE A 19 -5.24 1.03 4.69
N SER A 20 -6.57 0.98 4.86
CA SER A 20 -7.21 -0.10 5.61
C SER A 20 -7.72 -1.14 4.64
N VAL A 21 -7.37 -2.40 4.88
CA VAL A 21 -7.80 -3.51 4.04
C VAL A 21 -8.38 -4.62 4.92
N LYS A 22 -9.34 -5.34 4.36
CA LYS A 22 -9.94 -6.48 5.02
C LYS A 22 -9.31 -7.73 4.43
N ALA A 23 -8.62 -8.50 5.26
CA ALA A 23 -7.87 -9.66 4.81
C ALA A 23 -7.81 -10.72 5.91
N ASP A 24 -7.42 -11.92 5.54
CA ASP A 24 -7.31 -13.03 6.49
C ASP A 24 -5.91 -13.20 7.06
N SER A 25 -4.92 -12.59 6.41
CA SER A 25 -3.53 -12.69 6.87
C SER A 25 -2.77 -11.40 6.55
N PRO A 26 -1.65 -11.15 7.24
CA PRO A 26 -0.82 -9.98 6.94
C PRO A 26 -0.27 -9.98 5.51
N GLU A 27 0.03 -11.16 4.97
CA GLU A 27 0.55 -11.30 3.62
C GLU A 27 -0.50 -10.89 2.60
N GLU A 28 -1.73 -11.33 2.79
CA GLU A 28 -2.83 -10.94 1.93
C GLU A 28 -3.11 -9.45 2.04
N ALA A 29 -3.07 -8.93 3.27
CA ALA A 29 -3.26 -7.50 3.49
C ALA A 29 -2.20 -6.68 2.76
N ALA A 30 -0.95 -7.13 2.77
CA ALA A 30 0.14 -6.44 2.07
C ALA A 30 -0.12 -6.39 0.56
N GLU A 31 -0.55 -7.50 -0.02
CA GLU A 31 -0.84 -7.53 -1.46
C GLU A 31 -2.00 -6.60 -1.82
N MET A 32 -3.05 -6.60 -1.02
CA MET A 32 -4.20 -5.72 -1.23
C MET A 32 -3.81 -4.26 -1.11
N ALA A 33 -2.98 -3.94 -0.12
CA ALA A 33 -2.52 -2.57 0.09
C ALA A 33 -1.64 -2.09 -1.07
N LYS A 34 -0.78 -2.97 -1.59
CA LYS A 34 0.05 -2.63 -2.75
C LYS A 34 -0.79 -2.31 -3.97
N GLU A 35 -1.80 -3.09 -4.24
CA GLU A 35 -2.69 -2.86 -5.37
C GLU A 35 -3.43 -1.54 -5.24
N ALA A 36 -3.97 -1.26 -4.07
CA ALA A 36 -4.66 -0.01 -3.81
C ALA A 36 -3.72 1.19 -3.98
N TYR A 37 -2.49 1.07 -3.52
CA TYR A 37 -1.50 2.12 -3.63
C TYR A 37 -1.13 2.39 -5.09
N ARG A 38 -0.97 1.33 -5.89
CA ARG A 38 -0.70 1.47 -7.32
C ARG A 38 -1.81 2.24 -8.03
N GLU A 39 -3.05 1.94 -7.71
CA GLU A 39 -4.18 2.65 -8.28
C GLU A 39 -4.17 4.13 -7.91
N ILE A 40 -3.86 4.44 -6.67
CA ILE A 40 -3.78 5.81 -6.21
C ILE A 40 -2.68 6.57 -6.95
N LEU A 41 -1.52 5.95 -7.10
CA LEU A 41 -0.40 6.57 -7.80
C LEU A 41 -0.73 6.83 -9.27
N ASP A 42 -1.38 5.87 -9.91
CA ASP A 42 -1.78 6.01 -11.30
C ASP A 42 -2.82 7.12 -11.48
N GLU A 43 -3.86 7.12 -10.66
CA GLU A 43 -4.94 8.10 -10.77
C GLU A 43 -4.51 9.52 -10.42
N ARG A 44 -3.72 9.67 -9.36
CA ARG A 44 -3.38 11.00 -8.85
C ARG A 44 -2.14 11.60 -9.51
N PHE A 45 -1.17 10.76 -9.82
CA PHE A 45 0.14 11.24 -10.25
C PHE A 45 0.55 10.72 -11.62
N GLY A 46 -0.14 9.71 -12.13
CA GLY A 46 0.26 9.08 -13.39
C GLY A 46 1.56 8.29 -13.27
N TRP A 47 1.94 7.89 -12.08
CA TRP A 47 3.17 7.12 -11.84
C TRP A 47 2.90 5.65 -12.05
N THR A 48 3.43 5.08 -13.11
CA THR A 48 3.20 3.69 -13.46
C THR A 48 4.44 2.80 -13.34
N ASP A 49 5.60 3.41 -13.08
CA ASP A 49 6.89 2.73 -13.07
C ASP A 49 7.53 2.68 -11.68
N VAL A 50 6.72 2.48 -10.67
CA VAL A 50 7.22 2.32 -9.30
C VAL A 50 7.82 0.93 -9.16
N ASP A 51 9.12 0.87 -8.89
CA ASP A 51 9.84 -0.41 -8.83
C ASP A 51 9.42 -1.27 -7.64
N THR A 52 9.33 -0.67 -6.48
CA THR A 52 9.06 -1.40 -5.26
C THR A 52 8.08 -0.63 -4.39
N ILE A 53 7.09 -1.34 -3.87
CA ILE A 53 6.16 -0.77 -2.91
C ILE A 53 6.38 -1.48 -1.59
N ASN A 54 6.67 -0.73 -0.55
CA ASN A 54 6.87 -1.24 0.78
C ASN A 54 5.60 -1.11 1.60
N THR A 55 5.33 -2.10 2.41
CA THR A 55 4.15 -2.10 3.27
C THR A 55 4.56 -2.39 4.70
N GLU A 56 3.82 -1.83 5.64
CA GLU A 56 4.03 -2.06 7.06
C GLU A 56 2.68 -2.18 7.73
N VAL A 57 2.50 -3.21 8.55
CA VAL A 57 1.28 -3.36 9.33
C VAL A 57 1.35 -2.44 10.53
N LEU A 58 0.42 -1.48 10.60
CA LEU A 58 0.34 -0.55 11.71
C LEU A 58 -0.59 -1.06 12.80
N LYS A 59 -1.69 -1.70 12.39
CA LYS A 59 -2.69 -2.17 13.33
C LYS A 59 -3.50 -3.29 12.70
N CYS A 60 -3.89 -4.25 13.50
CA CYS A 60 -4.76 -5.34 13.11
C CYS A 60 -5.96 -5.39 14.05
N GLN A 61 -7.14 -5.39 13.47
CA GLN A 61 -8.38 -5.47 14.25
C GLN A 61 -9.25 -6.60 13.78
#